data_f9e6af4a64332bd0468a8096767b0d10
#
_entry.id   f9e6af4a64332bd0468a8096767b0d10
#
_cell.length_a   1.000
_cell.length_b   1.000
_cell.length_c   1.000
_cell.angle_alpha   90.00
_cell.angle_beta   90.00
_cell.angle_gamma   90.00
#
_symmetry.space_group_name_H-M   'P 1'
#
loop_
_entity.id
_entity.type
_entity.pdbx_description
1 polymer ?
#
loop_
_entity_poly.entity_id
_entity_poly.type
_entity_poly.pdbx_seq_one_letter_code
_entity_poly.pdbx_strand_id
1 'polypeptide(L)' 'MKTTFNYTAKTHKGNHISGKVLAESHEDAHDYLSDQNYIEINVKRHFEVDEL' A
#
# COMPACT_ATOMS: atom_id res chain seq x y z
N MET A 1 -12.16 -11.64 3.01
CA MET A 1 -11.94 -11.24 1.61
C MET A 1 -10.87 -10.17 1.57
N LYS A 2 -10.04 -10.24 0.56
CA LYS A 2 -8.95 -9.28 0.45
C LYS A 2 -9.35 -8.11 -0.42
N THR A 3 -8.85 -6.96 -0.06
CA THR A 3 -9.10 -5.72 -0.77
C THR A 3 -7.80 -5.20 -1.34
N THR A 4 -7.89 -4.56 -2.48
CA THR A 4 -6.72 -3.95 -3.10
C THR A 4 -6.47 -2.58 -2.48
N PHE A 5 -5.24 -2.35 -2.08
CA PHE A 5 -4.81 -1.06 -1.56
C PHE A 5 -3.72 -0.50 -2.45
N ASN A 6 -3.76 0.79 -2.68
CA ASN A 6 -2.67 1.49 -3.32
C ASN A 6 -1.71 1.96 -2.25
N TYR A 7 -0.43 1.83 -2.52
CA TYR A 7 0.55 2.28 -1.54
C TYR A 7 1.65 3.08 -2.20
N THR A 8 2.25 3.94 -1.41
CA THR A 8 3.51 4.57 -1.76
C THR A 8 4.43 4.41 -0.57
N ALA A 9 5.69 4.24 -0.85
CA ALA A 9 6.66 4.05 0.22
C ALA A 9 8.01 4.59 -0.23
N LYS A 10 8.89 4.73 0.73
CA LYS A 10 10.24 5.23 0.46
C LYS A 10 11.23 4.21 1.00
N THR A 11 12.22 3.90 0.22
CA THR A 11 13.25 2.98 0.64
C THR A 11 14.32 3.70 1.45
N HIS A 12 15.17 2.90 2.09
CA HIS A 12 16.28 3.47 2.86
C HIS A 12 17.23 4.28 1.99
N LYS A 13 17.25 4.01 0.70
CA LYS A 13 18.11 4.75 -0.21
C LYS A 13 17.49 6.04 -0.71
N GLY A 14 16.26 6.31 -0.28
CA GLY A 14 15.58 7.53 -0.68
C GLY A 14 14.77 7.42 -1.94
N ASN A 15 14.60 6.23 -2.47
CA ASN A 15 13.81 6.03 -3.67
C ASN A 15 12.33 5.88 -3.31
N HIS A 16 11.48 6.49 -4.11
CA HIS A 16 10.05 6.37 -3.94
C HIS A 16 9.53 5.21 -4.79
N ILE A 17 8.69 4.42 -4.20
CA ILE A 17 8.04 3.33 -4.91
C ILE A 17 6.55 3.41 -4.70
N SER A 18 5.81 2.81 -5.61
CA SER A 18 4.36 2.76 -5.49
C SER A 18 3.87 1.48 -6.14
N GLY A 19 2.68 1.08 -5.76
CA GLY A 19 2.10 -0.13 -6.31
C GLY A 19 0.80 -0.46 -5.62
N LYS A 20 0.39 -1.71 -5.77
CA LYS A 20 -0.85 -2.20 -5.19
C LYS A 20 -0.55 -3.45 -4.37
N VAL A 21 -1.30 -3.61 -3.30
CA VAL A 21 -1.15 -4.76 -2.43
C VAL A 21 -2.54 -5.26 -2.05
N LEU A 22 -2.66 -6.57 -1.94
CA LEU A 22 -3.89 -7.20 -1.49
C LEU A 22 -3.77 -7.48 -0.01
N ALA A 23 -4.75 -7.03 0.75
CA ALA A 23 -4.76 -7.26 2.19
C ALA A 23 -6.19 -7.25 2.68
N GLU A 24 -6.39 -7.78 3.86
CA GLU A 24 -7.73 -7.84 4.43
C GLU A 24 -8.13 -6.55 5.09
N SER A 25 -7.16 -5.73 5.47
CA SER A 25 -7.43 -4.44 6.07
C SER A 25 -6.28 -3.50 5.78
N HIS A 26 -6.54 -2.23 6.03
CA HIS A 26 -5.52 -1.20 5.89
C HIS A 26 -4.32 -1.52 6.77
N GLU A 27 -4.58 -1.97 7.99
CA GLU A 27 -3.52 -2.28 8.93
C GLU A 27 -2.67 -3.45 8.43
N ASP A 28 -3.32 -4.46 7.88
CA ASP A 28 -2.58 -5.59 7.33
C ASP A 28 -1.69 -5.18 6.18
N ALA A 29 -2.20 -4.29 5.32
CA ALA A 29 -1.41 -3.80 4.20
C ALA A 29 -0.19 -3.03 4.70
N HIS A 30 -0.39 -2.20 5.70
CA HIS A 30 0.70 -1.42 6.27
C HIS A 30 1.74 -2.34 6.90
N ASP A 31 1.29 -3.37 7.61
CA ASP A 31 2.21 -4.31 8.24
C ASP A 31 3.03 -5.05 7.21
N TYR A 32 2.39 -5.45 6.12
CA TYR A 32 3.12 -6.13 5.06
C TYR A 32 4.24 -5.27 4.51
N LEU A 33 3.94 -4.00 4.26
CA LEU A 33 4.92 -3.09 3.70
C LEU A 33 6.01 -2.75 4.70
N SER A 34 5.65 -2.63 5.96
CA SER A 34 6.63 -2.39 7.02
C SER A 34 7.64 -3.52 7.09
N ASP A 35 7.16 -4.73 6.83
CA ASP A 35 8.02 -5.91 6.86
C ASP A 35 9.04 -5.90 5.71
N GLN A 36 8.80 -5.08 4.69
CA GLN A 36 9.72 -4.93 3.56
C GLN A 36 10.82 -3.91 3.84
N ASN A 37 10.84 -3.35 5.04
CA ASN A 37 11.85 -2.35 5.44
C ASN A 37 11.70 -1.01 4.73
N TYR A 38 10.50 -0.66 4.37
CA TYR A 38 10.24 0.67 3.84
C TYR A 38 10.11 1.64 5.00
N ILE A 39 10.52 2.88 4.80
CA ILE A 39 10.57 3.84 5.88
C ILE A 39 9.43 4.84 5.90
N GLU A 40 8.85 5.15 4.77
CA GLU A 40 7.68 6.03 4.73
C GLU A 40 6.62 5.31 3.95
N ILE A 41 5.57 4.92 4.63
CA ILE A 41 4.57 4.06 4.04
C ILE A 41 3.23 4.79 4.08
N ASN A 42 2.62 4.96 2.93
CA ASN A 42 1.26 5.45 2.82
C ASN A 42 0.43 4.39 2.13
N VAL A 43 -0.69 4.05 2.73
CA VAL A 43 -1.59 3.05 2.20
C VAL A 43 -2.95 3.69 2.03
N LYS A 44 -3.52 3.55 0.84
CA LYS A 44 -4.85 4.09 0.57
C LYS A 44 -5.69 2.99 -0.04
N ARG A 45 -6.95 2.97 0.38
CA ARG A 45 -7.86 2.01 -0.18
C ARG A 45 -8.12 2.36 -1.65
N HIS A 46 -8.07 1.33 -2.46
CA HIS A 46 -8.32 1.51 -3.87
C HIS A 46 -9.83 1.52 -4.13
N PHE A 47 -10.31 2.59 -4.68
CA PHE A 47 -11.71 2.68 -5.08
C PHE A 47 -11.79 2.60 -6.58
N GLU A 48 -12.59 1.68 -7.04
CA GLU A 48 -12.96 1.67 -8.44
C GLU A 48 -14.24 2.44 -8.58
N VAL A 49 -14.17 3.54 -9.28
CA VAL A 49 -15.33 4.33 -9.54
C VAL A 49 -15.94 3.88 -10.85
N ASP A 50 -17.13 3.33 -10.76
CA ASP A 50 -17.85 2.95 -11.97
C ASP A 50 -18.46 4.19 -12.56
N GLU A 51 -17.95 4.57 -13.69
CA GLU A 51 -18.50 5.69 -14.41
C GLU A 51 -19.74 5.25 -15.15
N LEU A 52 -20.80 5.95 -14.95
CA LEU A 52 -22.04 5.63 -15.63
C LEU A 52 -22.21 6.47 -16.87
#